data_5ce422268b22dac917fc95614e60da6e
#
_entry.id   5ce422268b22dac917fc95614e60da6e
#
_cell.length_a   1.000
_cell.length_b   1.000
_cell.length_c   1.000
_cell.angle_alpha   90.00
_cell.angle_beta   90.00
_cell.angle_gamma   90.00
#
_symmetry.space_group_name_H-M   'P 1'
#
loop_
_entity.id
_entity.type
_entity.pdbx_description
1 polymer ?
#
loop_
_entity_poly.entity_id
_entity_poly.type
_entity_poly.pdbx_seq_one_letter_code
_entity_poly.pdbx_strand_id
1 'polypeptide(L)'
;MPRRVGLPSLALLLIAAFALPAQSAPRTVTVSEFTLSAQKMDTLRDHFFDQVEAKYAKGTWAPMRMELGDADLALMGLPDRATLLARRASAKGKPQPQPAASDGVATFAGTGFFGIRPGAWLLLINGNSIGWCSMAHVYGAPGSYQVSTAGHCGKVGDIATVIGVVGNNTPVLIDFGQFSKSTGDAGLGKDYALISVYPQYQHLVTPTMCFWGGPRGVYTSQGDLAALNFSGKSLVPTATVNPNPALAQQIVHYGHGAGVGTGGTPRSATAISWRATQFMFFGAISPGDSGSGSNTLLGDNPGDNMEAAGINTHLYVDPLMRQGLGIMGGTRTTYVGTPANGQLVPYPVPAPGLP
;
A
#
# COMPACT_ATOMS: atom_id res chain seq x y z
N MET A 1 -54.11 -26.11 -35.72
CA MET A 1 -52.76 -26.34 -35.29
C MET A 1 -52.26 -25.04 -34.62
N PRO A 2 -52.16 -24.94 -33.32
CA PRO A 2 -51.67 -23.73 -32.67
C PRO A 2 -50.14 -23.77 -32.51
N ARG A 3 -49.49 -22.72 -32.98
CA ARG A 3 -48.05 -22.47 -32.79
C ARG A 3 -47.74 -22.18 -31.33
N ARG A 4 -46.85 -22.98 -30.72
CA ARG A 4 -46.26 -22.71 -29.41
C ARG A 4 -45.20 -21.63 -29.56
N VAL A 5 -45.42 -20.50 -28.90
CA VAL A 5 -44.41 -19.45 -28.71
C VAL A 5 -43.53 -19.89 -27.55
N GLY A 6 -42.26 -20.14 -27.85
CA GLY A 6 -41.26 -20.45 -26.81
C GLY A 6 -40.85 -19.16 -26.07
N LEU A 7 -40.96 -19.19 -24.76
CA LEU A 7 -40.39 -18.18 -23.87
C LEU A 7 -38.85 -18.28 -23.86
N PRO A 8 -38.14 -17.18 -23.92
CA PRO A 8 -36.69 -17.20 -23.74
C PRO A 8 -36.36 -17.45 -22.27
N SER A 9 -35.53 -18.46 -22.08
CA SER A 9 -34.94 -18.78 -20.77
C SER A 9 -34.13 -17.60 -20.28
N LEU A 10 -34.58 -17.01 -19.18
CA LEU A 10 -33.82 -16.04 -18.41
C LEU A 10 -32.64 -16.78 -17.77
N ALA A 11 -31.46 -16.62 -18.32
CA ALA A 11 -30.25 -17.12 -17.70
C ALA A 11 -29.96 -16.27 -16.43
N LEU A 12 -30.28 -16.85 -15.27
CA LEU A 12 -29.89 -16.35 -14.01
C LEU A 12 -28.34 -16.45 -13.91
N LEU A 13 -27.67 -15.36 -14.08
CA LEU A 13 -26.23 -15.26 -13.73
C LEU A 13 -26.12 -15.40 -12.21
N LEU A 14 -25.84 -16.61 -11.75
CA LEU A 14 -25.36 -16.84 -10.40
C LEU A 14 -23.99 -16.16 -10.31
N ILE A 15 -23.95 -15.01 -9.64
CA ILE A 15 -22.70 -14.47 -9.10
C ILE A 15 -22.29 -15.46 -8.00
N ALA A 16 -21.42 -16.38 -8.35
CA ALA A 16 -20.73 -17.19 -7.38
C ALA A 16 -19.87 -16.24 -6.55
N ALA A 17 -20.38 -15.82 -5.40
CA ALA A 17 -19.58 -15.27 -4.34
C ALA A 17 -18.54 -16.36 -4.03
N PHE A 18 -17.32 -16.19 -4.51
CA PHE A 18 -16.20 -16.97 -4.04
C PHE A 18 -16.08 -16.68 -2.55
N ALA A 19 -16.64 -17.57 -1.74
CA ALA A 19 -16.30 -17.65 -0.34
C ALA A 19 -14.79 -17.91 -0.30
N LEU A 20 -14.02 -16.86 -0.09
CA LEU A 20 -12.63 -16.99 0.28
C LEU A 20 -12.59 -17.97 1.45
N PRO A 21 -11.69 -18.97 1.45
CA PRO A 21 -11.58 -19.90 2.56
C PRO A 21 -11.47 -19.07 3.84
N ALA A 22 -12.29 -19.43 4.84
CA ALA A 22 -12.30 -18.79 6.14
C ALA A 22 -10.84 -18.58 6.57
N GLN A 23 -10.39 -17.34 6.57
CA GLN A 23 -9.04 -17.02 6.99
C GLN A 23 -8.91 -17.57 8.40
N SER A 24 -7.95 -18.48 8.59
CA SER A 24 -7.54 -18.93 9.91
C SER A 24 -7.41 -17.68 10.79
N ALA A 25 -7.96 -17.77 12.00
CA ALA A 25 -7.92 -16.69 13.00
C ALA A 25 -6.60 -15.95 12.93
N PRO A 26 -6.59 -14.61 12.98
CA PRO A 26 -5.40 -13.81 12.78
C PRO A 26 -4.32 -14.39 13.69
N ARG A 27 -3.24 -14.90 13.09
CA ARG A 27 -2.07 -15.30 13.87
C ARG A 27 -1.61 -14.02 14.54
N THR A 28 -1.86 -13.94 15.85
CA THR A 28 -1.35 -12.88 16.69
C THR A 28 0.16 -12.88 16.49
N VAL A 29 0.68 -11.96 15.72
CA VAL A 29 2.13 -11.76 15.63
C VAL A 29 2.52 -11.21 16.99
N THR A 30 2.94 -12.10 17.87
CA THR A 30 3.38 -11.76 19.22
C THR A 30 4.77 -11.16 19.08
N VAL A 31 4.80 -9.88 18.78
CA VAL A 31 5.96 -9.05 19.06
C VAL A 31 5.66 -8.49 20.45
N SER A 32 6.53 -8.68 21.40
CA SER A 32 6.21 -8.61 22.83
C SER A 32 5.64 -7.27 23.31
N GLU A 33 5.64 -6.22 22.48
CA GLU A 33 5.07 -4.91 22.80
C GLU A 33 4.31 -4.27 21.62
N PHE A 34 4.45 -4.77 20.40
CA PHE A 34 3.80 -4.21 19.21
C PHE A 34 2.77 -5.18 18.64
N THR A 35 1.61 -5.26 19.26
CA THR A 35 0.50 -6.09 18.78
C THR A 35 -0.64 -5.20 18.31
N LEU A 36 -0.86 -5.16 17.00
CA LEU A 36 -2.06 -4.55 16.43
C LEU A 36 -3.15 -5.62 16.32
N SER A 37 -3.98 -5.73 17.35
CA SER A 37 -5.17 -6.58 17.30
C SER A 37 -6.19 -6.01 16.30
N ALA A 38 -7.14 -6.83 15.83
CA ALA A 38 -8.21 -6.38 14.96
C ALA A 38 -8.96 -5.19 15.57
N GLN A 39 -9.28 -5.24 16.86
CA GLN A 39 -9.97 -4.16 17.55
C GLN A 39 -9.17 -2.84 17.56
N LYS A 40 -7.84 -2.91 17.78
CA LYS A 40 -6.98 -1.73 17.69
C LYS A 40 -6.96 -1.14 16.29
N MET A 41 -6.92 -1.99 15.28
CA MET A 41 -6.94 -1.58 13.88
C MET A 41 -8.28 -0.94 13.51
N ASP A 42 -9.39 -1.46 14.00
CA ASP A 42 -10.72 -0.85 13.81
C ASP A 42 -10.79 0.54 14.44
N THR A 43 -10.28 0.70 15.66
CA THR A 43 -10.23 2.01 16.34
C THR A 43 -9.39 3.02 15.55
N LEU A 44 -8.21 2.62 15.06
CA LEU A 44 -7.34 3.45 14.23
C LEU A 44 -8.02 3.83 12.92
N ARG A 45 -8.70 2.89 12.28
CA ARG A 45 -9.46 3.12 11.05
C ARG A 45 -10.56 4.15 11.24
N ASP A 46 -11.35 4.00 12.30
CA ASP A 46 -12.48 4.90 12.58
C ASP A 46 -11.97 6.31 12.86
N HIS A 47 -10.89 6.45 13.65
CA HIS A 47 -10.26 7.74 13.89
C HIS A 47 -9.73 8.39 12.58
N PHE A 48 -9.15 7.61 11.70
CA PHE A 48 -8.74 8.13 10.39
C PHE A 48 -9.92 8.63 9.56
N PHE A 49 -11.01 7.88 9.50
CA PHE A 49 -12.20 8.33 8.76
C PHE A 49 -12.80 9.60 9.36
N ASP A 50 -12.76 9.77 10.68
CA ASP A 50 -13.13 11.03 11.32
C ASP A 50 -12.24 12.19 10.85
N GLN A 51 -10.93 11.98 10.76
CA GLN A 51 -10.00 12.98 10.22
C GLN A 51 -10.31 13.33 8.76
N VAL A 52 -10.60 12.34 7.93
CA VAL A 52 -10.93 12.53 6.51
C VAL A 52 -12.24 13.32 6.37
N GLU A 53 -13.30 12.92 7.06
CA GLU A 53 -14.61 13.58 6.96
C GLU A 53 -14.60 15.00 7.53
N ALA A 54 -13.76 15.26 8.53
CA ALA A 54 -13.57 16.61 9.06
C ALA A 54 -12.87 17.56 8.08
N LYS A 55 -12.08 17.02 7.16
CA LYS A 55 -11.18 17.80 6.28
C LYS A 55 -11.60 17.83 4.81
N TYR A 56 -12.25 16.76 4.33
CA TYR A 56 -12.58 16.59 2.92
C TYR A 56 -14.08 16.40 2.70
N ALA A 57 -14.61 17.09 1.70
CA ALA A 57 -16.02 16.97 1.35
C ALA A 57 -16.34 15.64 0.66
N LYS A 58 -17.56 15.15 0.82
CA LYS A 58 -18.06 14.01 0.03
C LYS A 58 -17.92 14.31 -1.46
N GLY A 59 -17.55 13.30 -2.22
CA GLY A 59 -17.35 13.44 -3.65
C GLY A 59 -15.98 13.99 -4.04
N THR A 60 -15.04 14.09 -3.12
CA THR A 60 -13.67 14.54 -3.41
C THR A 60 -12.65 13.43 -3.14
N TRP A 61 -11.43 13.63 -3.60
CA TRP A 61 -10.31 12.75 -3.32
C TRP A 61 -9.57 13.20 -2.06
N ALA A 62 -9.26 12.26 -1.18
CA ALA A 62 -8.51 12.50 0.05
C ALA A 62 -7.25 11.61 0.11
N PRO A 63 -6.10 12.14 0.51
CA PRO A 63 -4.92 11.32 0.79
C PRO A 63 -5.20 10.28 1.88
N MET A 64 -4.62 9.09 1.74
CA MET A 64 -4.81 7.99 2.70
C MET A 64 -3.74 7.95 3.81
N ARG A 65 -2.94 8.99 3.97
CA ARG A 65 -2.00 9.09 5.09
C ARG A 65 -2.76 9.28 6.39
N MET A 66 -2.45 8.45 7.39
CA MET A 66 -2.96 8.67 8.75
C MET A 66 -2.04 9.65 9.51
N GLU A 67 -2.63 10.64 10.15
CA GLU A 67 -1.95 11.43 11.18
C GLU A 67 -2.18 10.76 12.54
N LEU A 68 -1.08 10.49 13.26
CA LEU A 68 -1.13 9.78 14.54
C LEU A 68 -1.15 10.79 15.70
N GLY A 69 -2.21 10.75 16.49
CA GLY A 69 -2.29 11.43 17.78
C GLY A 69 -1.61 10.63 18.89
N ASP A 70 -1.53 11.23 20.10
CA ASP A 70 -0.90 10.57 21.25
C ASP A 70 -1.66 9.30 21.67
N ALA A 71 -2.98 9.32 21.53
CA ALA A 71 -3.82 8.14 21.78
C ALA A 71 -3.53 7.01 20.77
N ASP A 72 -3.32 7.35 19.49
CA ASP A 72 -2.98 6.35 18.46
C ASP A 72 -1.61 5.74 18.71
N LEU A 73 -0.62 6.58 19.08
CA LEU A 73 0.73 6.10 19.42
C LEU A 73 0.68 5.13 20.60
N ALA A 74 -0.07 5.47 21.65
CA ALA A 74 -0.25 4.60 22.81
C ALA A 74 -0.98 3.30 22.44
N LEU A 75 -2.04 3.39 21.63
CA LEU A 75 -2.78 2.23 21.14
C LEU A 75 -1.91 1.27 20.35
N MET A 76 -0.98 1.82 19.55
CA MET A 76 -0.01 1.06 18.74
C MET A 76 1.18 0.53 19.55
N GLY A 77 1.35 0.95 20.81
CA GLY A 77 2.53 0.62 21.61
C GLY A 77 3.80 1.30 21.13
N LEU A 78 3.66 2.43 20.43
CA LEU A 78 4.80 3.26 20.01
C LEU A 78 5.23 4.21 21.13
N PRO A 79 6.49 4.70 21.09
CA PRO A 79 6.92 5.76 21.97
C PRO A 79 6.02 7.00 21.85
N ASP A 80 5.89 7.75 22.93
CA ASP A 80 5.12 8.98 22.91
C ASP A 80 5.69 10.02 21.92
N ARG A 81 4.88 11.01 21.59
CA ARG A 81 5.21 12.06 20.63
C ARG A 81 6.51 12.78 21.02
N ALA A 82 6.70 13.14 22.28
CA ALA A 82 7.88 13.87 22.74
C ALA A 82 9.14 13.04 22.52
N THR A 83 9.11 11.77 22.84
CA THR A 83 10.21 10.81 22.61
C THR A 83 10.53 10.68 21.12
N LEU A 84 9.51 10.53 20.26
CA LEU A 84 9.69 10.42 18.81
C LEU A 84 10.29 11.71 18.21
N LEU A 85 9.83 12.88 18.64
CA LEU A 85 10.35 14.16 18.17
C LEU A 85 11.77 14.41 18.67
N ALA A 86 12.09 14.09 19.93
CA ALA A 86 13.44 14.19 20.48
C ALA A 86 14.42 13.26 19.74
N ARG A 87 14.00 12.01 19.48
CA ARG A 87 14.76 11.08 18.65
C ARG A 87 15.06 11.67 17.27
N ARG A 88 14.07 12.25 16.61
CA ARG A 88 14.23 12.88 15.29
C ARG A 88 15.17 14.08 15.33
N ALA A 89 15.04 14.94 16.32
CA ALA A 89 15.93 16.09 16.50
C ALA A 89 17.38 15.66 16.71
N SER A 90 17.62 14.61 17.48
CA SER A 90 18.97 14.07 17.74
C SER A 90 19.61 13.40 16.51
N ALA A 91 18.79 12.88 15.60
CA ALA A 91 19.26 12.24 14.36
C ALA A 91 19.59 13.25 13.24
N LYS A 92 19.05 14.46 13.32
CA LYS A 92 19.24 15.49 12.29
C LYS A 92 20.72 15.91 12.20
N GLY A 93 21.30 15.73 11.00
CA GLY A 93 22.69 16.12 10.75
C GLY A 93 23.77 15.16 11.26
N LYS A 94 23.39 14.05 11.88
CA LYS A 94 24.34 13.01 12.26
C LYS A 94 24.33 11.87 11.24
N PRO A 95 25.50 11.29 10.89
CA PRO A 95 25.52 10.02 10.20
C PRO A 95 24.73 9.02 11.07
N GLN A 96 23.78 8.31 10.45
CA GLN A 96 23.08 7.24 11.17
C GLN A 96 24.12 6.22 11.63
N PRO A 97 24.09 5.79 12.90
CA PRO A 97 24.98 4.74 13.37
C PRO A 97 24.85 3.54 12.44
N GLN A 98 25.96 3.08 11.92
CA GLN A 98 25.96 1.81 11.22
C GLN A 98 25.60 0.74 12.26
N PRO A 99 24.54 -0.08 12.05
CA PRO A 99 24.31 -1.19 12.96
C PRO A 99 25.61 -1.99 12.98
N ALA A 100 26.15 -2.23 14.16
CA ALA A 100 27.29 -3.11 14.25
C ALA A 100 26.88 -4.44 13.61
N ALA A 101 27.76 -5.04 12.82
CA ALA A 101 27.48 -6.32 12.16
C ALA A 101 27.13 -7.44 13.17
N SER A 102 27.45 -7.21 14.45
CA SER A 102 27.12 -8.05 15.61
C SER A 102 25.73 -7.80 16.21
N ASP A 103 25.05 -6.69 15.88
CA ASP A 103 23.77 -6.35 16.53
C ASP A 103 22.59 -7.15 15.99
N GLY A 104 22.88 -8.17 15.15
CA GLY A 104 21.90 -9.14 14.71
C GLY A 104 20.60 -8.46 14.27
N VAL A 105 20.69 -7.44 13.38
CA VAL A 105 19.50 -7.00 12.64
C VAL A 105 19.04 -8.23 11.91
N ALA A 106 18.14 -8.95 12.57
CA ALA A 106 17.57 -10.16 12.01
C ALA A 106 17.00 -9.78 10.67
N THR A 107 17.38 -10.53 9.67
CA THR A 107 16.75 -10.50 8.37
C THR A 107 15.25 -10.32 8.60
N PHE A 108 14.66 -9.30 8.02
CA PHE A 108 13.24 -8.99 8.09
C PHE A 108 12.37 -10.12 7.50
N ALA A 109 12.89 -11.33 7.48
CA ALA A 109 12.25 -12.52 6.97
C ALA A 109 11.13 -12.93 7.92
N GLY A 110 9.90 -12.77 7.48
CA GLY A 110 8.78 -13.55 8.00
C GLY A 110 7.62 -12.80 8.61
N THR A 111 7.69 -11.48 8.88
CA THR A 111 6.52 -10.73 9.33
C THR A 111 6.26 -9.54 8.42
N GLY A 112 5.03 -9.43 7.91
CA GLY A 112 4.67 -8.45 6.90
C GLY A 112 4.84 -6.99 7.30
N PHE A 113 4.97 -6.68 8.58
CA PHE A 113 5.11 -5.31 9.09
C PHE A 113 6.52 -4.74 8.90
N PHE A 114 7.52 -5.59 8.82
CA PHE A 114 8.89 -5.20 8.99
C PHE A 114 9.67 -5.25 7.68
N GLY A 115 10.64 -4.38 7.57
CA GLY A 115 11.58 -4.40 6.48
C GLY A 115 11.46 -3.24 5.50
N ILE A 116 12.42 -3.18 4.60
CA ILE A 116 12.48 -2.20 3.51
C ILE A 116 11.98 -2.92 2.26
N ARG A 117 10.67 -2.95 2.09
CA ARG A 117 10.00 -3.79 1.09
C ARG A 117 8.62 -3.25 0.72
N PRO A 118 8.07 -3.68 -0.44
CA PRO A 118 6.70 -3.34 -0.80
C PRO A 118 5.69 -3.73 0.29
N GLY A 119 4.78 -2.81 0.59
CA GLY A 119 3.75 -2.98 1.60
C GLY A 119 4.18 -2.75 3.04
N ALA A 120 5.48 -2.59 3.33
CA ALA A 120 5.94 -2.36 4.69
C ALA A 120 5.47 -1.02 5.24
N TRP A 121 5.31 -0.99 6.54
CA TRP A 121 4.88 0.17 7.29
C TRP A 121 5.93 1.28 7.27
N LEU A 122 5.48 2.52 7.07
CA LEU A 122 6.32 3.69 6.99
C LEU A 122 5.87 4.72 8.02
N LEU A 123 6.68 4.95 9.04
CA LEU A 123 6.49 5.99 10.04
C LEU A 123 7.22 7.26 9.61
N LEU A 124 6.52 8.37 9.66
CA LEU A 124 6.99 9.68 9.24
C LEU A 124 6.92 10.65 10.41
N ILE A 125 8.05 11.24 10.75
CA ILE A 125 8.15 12.20 11.86
C ILE A 125 8.68 13.51 11.29
N ASN A 126 7.77 14.46 11.03
CA ASN A 126 8.06 15.71 10.32
C ASN A 126 7.58 16.92 11.13
N GLY A 127 8.49 17.72 11.64
CA GLY A 127 8.11 18.80 12.56
C GLY A 127 7.36 18.21 13.76
N ASN A 128 6.13 18.69 13.97
CA ASN A 128 5.25 18.18 15.03
C ASN A 128 4.24 17.11 14.53
N SER A 129 4.30 16.73 13.25
CA SER A 129 3.42 15.73 12.67
C SER A 129 4.08 14.36 12.74
N ILE A 130 3.29 13.37 13.14
CA ILE A 130 3.66 11.96 13.06
C ILE A 130 2.62 11.29 12.18
N GLY A 131 3.06 10.71 11.08
CA GLY A 131 2.19 10.10 10.09
C GLY A 131 2.52 8.64 9.82
N TRP A 132 1.52 7.95 9.32
CA TRP A 132 1.59 6.56 8.90
C TRP A 132 1.26 6.44 7.42
N CYS A 133 2.17 5.83 6.69
CA CYS A 133 2.05 5.45 5.28
C CYS A 133 2.55 4.02 5.08
N SER A 134 2.60 3.59 3.84
CA SER A 134 3.19 2.31 3.41
C SER A 134 4.22 2.53 2.30
N MET A 135 5.02 1.51 2.02
CA MET A 135 5.98 1.52 0.90
C MET A 135 5.39 0.80 -0.31
N ALA A 136 5.73 1.25 -1.52
CA ALA A 136 5.35 0.58 -2.77
C ALA A 136 6.52 -0.24 -3.33
N HIS A 137 7.01 0.12 -4.49
CA HIS A 137 7.97 -0.67 -5.25
C HIS A 137 9.41 -0.23 -5.01
N VAL A 138 10.35 -1.15 -5.26
CA VAL A 138 11.79 -0.90 -5.20
C VAL A 138 12.30 -0.52 -6.58
N TYR A 139 13.18 0.49 -6.63
CA TYR A 139 13.82 0.99 -7.84
C TYR A 139 15.34 1.02 -7.68
N GLY A 140 16.06 1.05 -8.79
CA GLY A 140 17.51 1.20 -8.80
C GLY A 140 18.24 -0.12 -8.96
N ALA A 141 19.44 -0.21 -8.38
CA ALA A 141 20.32 -1.36 -8.45
C ALA A 141 20.97 -1.63 -7.09
N PRO A 142 21.61 -2.80 -6.90
CA PRO A 142 22.36 -3.10 -5.69
C PRO A 142 23.32 -1.96 -5.30
N GLY A 143 23.22 -1.52 -4.04
CA GLY A 143 24.00 -0.39 -3.52
C GLY A 143 23.41 1.00 -3.76
N SER A 144 22.31 1.11 -4.55
CA SER A 144 21.63 2.37 -4.85
C SER A 144 20.10 2.24 -4.87
N TYR A 145 19.56 1.33 -4.09
CA TYR A 145 18.12 1.12 -4.03
C TYR A 145 17.37 2.33 -3.49
N GLN A 146 16.22 2.56 -4.09
CA GLN A 146 15.20 3.49 -3.63
C GLN A 146 13.88 2.75 -3.45
N VAL A 147 13.06 3.21 -2.53
CA VAL A 147 11.70 2.70 -2.32
C VAL A 147 10.72 3.81 -2.62
N SER A 148 9.67 3.50 -3.35
CA SER A 148 8.62 4.48 -3.64
C SER A 148 7.54 4.48 -2.56
N THR A 149 6.89 5.63 -2.40
CA THR A 149 5.71 5.87 -1.57
C THR A 149 4.91 7.03 -2.15
N ALA A 150 3.80 7.42 -1.53
CA ALA A 150 3.06 8.60 -1.94
C ALA A 150 3.81 9.90 -1.60
N GLY A 151 3.66 10.91 -2.44
CA GLY A 151 4.35 12.19 -2.27
C GLY A 151 3.89 12.96 -1.03
N HIS A 152 2.59 12.91 -0.73
CA HIS A 152 2.05 13.53 0.48
C HIS A 152 2.55 12.86 1.79
N CYS A 153 3.17 11.68 1.71
CA CYS A 153 3.76 11.02 2.88
C CYS A 153 4.97 11.78 3.44
N GLY A 154 5.77 12.45 2.60
CA GLY A 154 6.94 13.19 3.08
C GLY A 154 7.48 14.18 2.06
N LYS A 155 8.38 15.04 2.52
CA LYS A 155 9.08 16.05 1.71
C LYS A 155 10.53 15.64 1.48
N VAL A 156 11.15 16.15 0.42
CA VAL A 156 12.58 15.98 0.20
C VAL A 156 13.37 16.38 1.44
N GLY A 157 14.26 15.51 1.87
CA GLY A 157 15.06 15.69 3.09
C GLY A 157 14.45 15.07 4.36
N ASP A 158 13.17 14.67 4.34
CA ASP A 158 12.56 13.97 5.46
C ASP A 158 13.16 12.57 5.62
N ILE A 159 13.28 12.11 6.84
CA ILE A 159 13.81 10.79 7.15
C ILE A 159 12.67 9.79 7.22
N ALA A 160 12.85 8.68 6.54
CA ALA A 160 11.94 7.55 6.52
C ALA A 160 12.31 6.53 7.61
N THR A 161 11.32 6.13 8.40
CA THR A 161 11.49 5.19 9.51
C THR A 161 10.61 3.97 9.30
N VAL A 162 11.17 2.80 9.55
CA VAL A 162 10.44 1.53 9.60
C VAL A 162 10.53 0.91 10.99
N ILE A 163 9.65 -0.04 11.26
CA ILE A 163 9.83 -0.95 12.37
C ILE A 163 10.68 -2.13 11.87
N GLY A 164 11.79 -2.36 12.53
CA GLY A 164 12.64 -3.53 12.36
C GLY A 164 12.61 -4.39 13.61
N VAL A 165 13.20 -5.57 13.52
CA VAL A 165 13.34 -6.50 14.63
C VAL A 165 14.83 -6.77 14.84
N VAL A 166 15.31 -6.56 16.03
CA VAL A 166 16.66 -6.91 16.46
C VAL A 166 16.61 -8.09 17.41
N GLY A 167 17.70 -8.72 17.69
CA GLY A 167 17.83 -9.95 18.47
C GLY A 167 16.68 -10.24 19.44
N ASN A 168 16.33 -11.48 19.68
CA ASN A 168 15.18 -11.92 20.50
C ASN A 168 13.82 -11.34 20.07
N ASN A 169 13.64 -10.98 18.79
CA ASN A 169 12.40 -10.42 18.24
C ASN A 169 11.97 -9.08 18.87
N THR A 170 12.91 -8.28 19.36
CA THR A 170 12.60 -6.95 19.90
C THR A 170 12.33 -5.95 18.76
N PRO A 171 11.14 -5.34 18.69
CA PRO A 171 10.85 -4.33 17.69
C PRO A 171 11.61 -3.04 17.97
N VAL A 172 12.18 -2.45 16.93
CA VAL A 172 12.92 -1.19 17.01
C VAL A 172 12.56 -0.28 15.84
N LEU A 173 12.63 1.02 16.07
CA LEU A 173 12.48 2.01 15.00
C LEU A 173 13.82 2.21 14.31
N ILE A 174 13.85 2.00 12.99
CA ILE A 174 15.03 2.13 12.14
C ILE A 174 14.82 3.27 11.15
N ASP A 175 15.68 4.28 11.20
CA ASP A 175 15.75 5.34 10.22
C ASP A 175 16.56 4.81 9.03
N PHE A 176 15.86 4.30 8.01
CA PHE A 176 16.48 3.51 6.94
C PHE A 176 16.85 4.31 5.70
N GLY A 177 16.31 5.51 5.54
CA GLY A 177 16.52 6.30 4.32
C GLY A 177 16.03 7.73 4.45
N GLN A 178 16.17 8.46 3.35
CA GLN A 178 15.74 9.85 3.23
C GLN A 178 14.96 10.06 1.95
N PHE A 179 13.92 10.87 2.00
CA PHE A 179 13.18 11.29 0.82
C PHE A 179 14.11 12.06 -0.12
N SER A 180 14.44 11.47 -1.25
CA SER A 180 15.28 12.08 -2.29
C SER A 180 14.45 12.80 -3.35
N LYS A 181 13.19 12.41 -3.49
CA LYS A 181 12.22 13.04 -4.38
C LYS A 181 10.83 12.99 -3.75
N SER A 182 10.05 14.04 -3.93
CA SER A 182 8.64 14.09 -3.55
C SER A 182 7.92 15.13 -4.38
N THR A 183 6.73 14.78 -4.85
CA THR A 183 5.81 15.71 -5.52
C THR A 183 4.86 16.39 -4.53
N GLY A 184 4.88 15.97 -3.26
CA GLY A 184 3.87 16.35 -2.28
C GLY A 184 2.50 15.79 -2.65
N ASP A 185 1.42 16.38 -2.12
CA ASP A 185 0.06 16.12 -2.54
C ASP A 185 -0.21 16.83 -3.88
N ALA A 186 0.27 16.23 -4.96
CA ALA A 186 0.06 16.74 -6.31
C ALA A 186 -1.25 16.23 -6.94
N GLY A 187 -2.09 15.56 -6.15
CA GLY A 187 -3.34 14.97 -6.57
C GLY A 187 -3.18 13.63 -7.31
N LEU A 188 -4.32 13.04 -7.62
CA LEU A 188 -4.38 11.71 -8.23
C LEU A 188 -3.55 11.63 -9.52
N GLY A 189 -2.69 10.63 -9.61
CA GLY A 189 -1.86 10.36 -10.80
C GLY A 189 -0.55 11.13 -10.87
N LYS A 190 -0.25 12.00 -9.90
CA LYS A 190 1.01 12.76 -9.84
C LYS A 190 1.68 12.72 -8.47
N ASP A 191 1.01 12.18 -7.49
CA ASP A 191 1.44 12.09 -6.11
C ASP A 191 2.35 10.88 -5.93
N TYR A 192 3.67 11.09 -5.77
CA TYR A 192 4.65 10.06 -5.46
C TYR A 192 5.91 10.63 -4.82
N ALA A 193 6.62 9.79 -4.13
CA ALA A 193 7.95 10.08 -3.60
C ALA A 193 8.89 8.88 -3.75
N LEU A 194 10.19 9.17 -3.71
CA LEU A 194 11.25 8.17 -3.62
C LEU A 194 12.08 8.41 -2.38
N ILE A 195 12.39 7.32 -1.69
CA ILE A 195 13.21 7.28 -0.50
C ILE A 195 14.51 6.58 -0.88
N SER A 196 15.62 7.31 -0.88
CA SER A 196 16.94 6.72 -1.03
C SER A 196 17.31 5.97 0.25
N VAL A 197 17.58 4.69 0.13
CA VAL A 197 17.96 3.84 1.25
C VAL A 197 19.41 4.11 1.62
N TYR A 198 19.70 4.28 2.91
CA TYR A 198 21.06 4.51 3.38
C TYR A 198 21.98 3.30 3.08
N PRO A 199 23.28 3.53 2.80
CA PRO A 199 24.20 2.47 2.38
C PRO A 199 24.22 1.25 3.32
N GLN A 200 24.15 1.48 4.62
CA GLN A 200 24.17 0.42 5.63
C GLN A 200 22.93 -0.49 5.61
N TYR A 201 21.83 -0.06 5.00
CA TYR A 201 20.57 -0.82 4.92
C TYR A 201 20.27 -1.36 3.53
N GLN A 202 21.11 -1.12 2.54
CA GLN A 202 20.89 -1.59 1.16
C GLN A 202 20.71 -3.12 1.07
N HIS A 203 21.44 -3.85 1.89
CA HIS A 203 21.37 -5.32 1.93
C HIS A 203 20.07 -5.86 2.53
N LEU A 204 19.25 -4.99 3.17
CA LEU A 204 17.94 -5.35 3.74
C LEU A 204 16.79 -5.08 2.79
N VAL A 205 17.06 -4.46 1.65
CA VAL A 205 16.03 -4.14 0.65
C VAL A 205 15.64 -5.40 -0.12
N THR A 206 14.35 -5.63 -0.24
CA THR A 206 13.82 -6.70 -1.08
C THR A 206 12.62 -6.22 -1.91
N PRO A 207 12.51 -6.60 -3.19
CA PRO A 207 11.33 -6.31 -3.99
C PRO A 207 10.13 -7.20 -3.66
N THR A 208 10.28 -8.10 -2.70
CA THR A 208 9.30 -9.11 -2.33
C THR A 208 8.29 -8.57 -1.34
N MET A 209 7.02 -8.63 -1.70
CA MET A 209 5.90 -8.48 -0.75
C MET A 209 5.85 -9.70 0.17
N CYS A 210 5.35 -9.52 1.38
CA CYS A 210 5.01 -10.63 2.24
C CYS A 210 3.86 -11.44 1.60
N PHE A 211 3.96 -12.74 1.52
CA PHE A 211 2.97 -13.70 1.00
C PHE A 211 2.81 -13.82 -0.52
N TRP A 212 3.14 -12.80 -1.33
CA TRP A 212 2.79 -12.81 -2.76
C TRP A 212 3.96 -12.66 -3.73
N GLY A 213 5.19 -12.75 -3.27
CA GLY A 213 6.32 -12.45 -4.14
C GLY A 213 6.35 -10.97 -4.51
N GLY A 214 6.57 -10.64 -5.77
CA GLY A 214 6.65 -9.25 -6.24
C GLY A 214 6.41 -9.12 -7.74
N PRO A 215 6.32 -7.89 -8.25
CA PRO A 215 6.10 -7.64 -9.66
C PRO A 215 7.32 -8.06 -10.49
N ARG A 216 7.06 -8.68 -11.62
CA ARG A 216 8.10 -9.07 -12.61
C ARG A 216 8.38 -7.99 -13.64
N GLY A 217 7.48 -7.04 -13.78
CA GLY A 217 7.57 -5.96 -14.75
C GLY A 217 6.65 -4.81 -14.38
N VAL A 218 6.45 -3.91 -15.33
CA VAL A 218 5.61 -2.72 -15.20
C VAL A 218 4.39 -2.88 -16.10
N TYR A 219 3.20 -2.71 -15.53
CA TYR A 219 1.95 -2.71 -16.30
C TYR A 219 1.82 -1.41 -17.09
N THR A 220 1.76 -1.51 -18.42
CA THR A 220 1.80 -0.35 -19.32
C THR A 220 0.47 -0.07 -20.03
N SER A 221 -0.45 -1.04 -20.11
CA SER A 221 -1.71 -0.88 -20.86
C SER A 221 -2.59 0.23 -20.29
N GLN A 222 -3.34 0.89 -21.16
CA GLN A 222 -4.24 2.01 -20.81
C GLN A 222 -5.63 1.77 -21.39
N GLY A 223 -6.64 2.22 -20.66
CA GLY A 223 -8.04 2.14 -21.06
C GLY A 223 -9.00 2.23 -19.88
N ASP A 224 -10.27 2.36 -20.17
CA ASP A 224 -11.34 2.36 -19.17
C ASP A 224 -12.05 1.02 -19.18
N LEU A 225 -12.28 0.46 -17.99
CA LEU A 225 -13.01 -0.78 -17.77
C LEU A 225 -14.45 -0.52 -17.31
N ALA A 226 -14.68 0.59 -16.63
CA ALA A 226 -16.01 0.98 -16.18
C ALA A 226 -16.22 2.48 -16.35
N ALA A 227 -17.44 2.87 -16.70
CA ALA A 227 -17.88 4.25 -16.60
C ALA A 227 -18.35 4.51 -15.17
N LEU A 228 -17.71 5.44 -14.49
CA LEU A 228 -18.17 5.90 -13.20
C LEU A 228 -19.12 7.07 -13.38
N ASN A 229 -20.37 6.87 -12.97
CA ASN A 229 -21.32 7.97 -12.88
C ASN A 229 -21.24 8.58 -11.48
N PHE A 230 -20.54 9.73 -11.37
CA PHE A 230 -20.44 10.51 -10.14
C PHE A 230 -21.69 11.37 -9.92
N SER A 231 -22.86 10.77 -9.86
CA SER A 231 -24.11 11.50 -9.60
C SER A 231 -24.31 11.73 -8.10
N GLY A 232 -23.48 12.50 -7.46
CA GLY A 232 -23.71 13.23 -6.18
C GLY A 232 -24.34 12.52 -4.98
N LYS A 233 -24.79 11.28 -5.06
CA LYS A 233 -25.52 10.59 -4.00
C LYS A 233 -24.99 9.21 -3.62
N SER A 234 -24.32 8.53 -4.47
CA SER A 234 -23.63 7.24 -4.19
C SER A 234 -22.82 6.85 -5.42
N LEU A 235 -21.61 6.35 -5.21
CA LEU A 235 -20.86 5.68 -6.25
C LEU A 235 -21.45 4.29 -6.44
N VAL A 236 -22.50 4.20 -7.21
CA VAL A 236 -22.84 2.92 -7.82
C VAL A 236 -22.03 2.86 -9.11
N PRO A 237 -21.06 1.94 -9.25
CA PRO A 237 -20.50 1.65 -10.55
C PRO A 237 -21.66 1.21 -11.43
N THR A 238 -22.18 2.09 -12.27
CA THR A 238 -22.99 1.63 -13.40
C THR A 238 -22.00 1.00 -14.35
N ALA A 239 -21.69 -0.26 -14.06
CA ALA A 239 -20.78 -1.04 -14.86
C ALA A 239 -21.42 -1.32 -16.20
N THR A 240 -21.17 -0.44 -17.16
CA THR A 240 -20.99 -0.97 -18.49
C THR A 240 -19.56 -1.50 -18.50
N VAL A 241 -19.40 -2.72 -18.01
CA VAL A 241 -18.14 -3.44 -18.15
C VAL A 241 -17.94 -3.58 -19.64
N ASN A 242 -17.08 -2.77 -20.21
CA ASN A 242 -16.53 -3.05 -21.53
C ASN A 242 -15.37 -4.02 -21.27
N PRO A 243 -15.57 -5.35 -21.45
CA PRO A 243 -14.52 -6.32 -21.20
C PRO A 243 -13.51 -6.20 -22.34
N ASN A 244 -12.60 -5.25 -22.21
CA ASN A 244 -11.41 -5.27 -23.04
C ASN A 244 -10.46 -6.32 -22.43
N PRO A 245 -10.35 -7.52 -23.03
CA PRO A 245 -9.54 -8.59 -22.49
C PRO A 245 -8.04 -8.26 -22.44
N ALA A 246 -7.63 -7.18 -23.13
CA ALA A 246 -6.26 -6.69 -23.11
C ALA A 246 -5.94 -5.85 -21.85
N LEU A 247 -6.96 -5.47 -21.07
CA LEU A 247 -6.77 -4.70 -19.84
C LEU A 247 -6.88 -5.59 -18.61
N ALA A 248 -5.95 -5.43 -17.68
CA ALA A 248 -6.03 -6.09 -16.39
C ALA A 248 -7.30 -5.63 -15.64
N GLN A 249 -8.14 -6.57 -15.26
CA GLN A 249 -9.41 -6.33 -14.57
C GLN A 249 -9.24 -6.39 -13.05
N GLN A 250 -8.23 -7.08 -12.58
CA GLN A 250 -7.97 -7.25 -11.16
C GLN A 250 -6.69 -6.51 -10.74
N ILE A 251 -6.78 -5.89 -9.59
CA ILE A 251 -5.65 -5.31 -8.87
C ILE A 251 -5.47 -6.10 -7.59
N VAL A 252 -4.23 -6.39 -7.28
CA VAL A 252 -3.82 -6.86 -5.97
C VAL A 252 -2.95 -5.80 -5.33
N HIS A 253 -3.24 -5.48 -4.09
CA HIS A 253 -2.44 -4.51 -3.35
C HIS A 253 -2.12 -5.03 -1.96
N TYR A 254 -0.99 -4.61 -1.44
CA TYR A 254 -0.46 -5.01 -0.18
C TYR A 254 0.06 -3.79 0.57
N GLY A 255 -0.44 -3.57 1.74
CA GLY A 255 -0.04 -2.47 2.61
C GLY A 255 -0.38 -2.78 4.07
N HIS A 256 0.12 -1.98 4.97
CA HIS A 256 -0.09 -2.12 6.40
C HIS A 256 -1.02 -1.05 6.96
N GLY A 257 -1.97 -0.59 6.15
CA GLY A 257 -3.01 0.31 6.63
C GLY A 257 -3.95 -0.33 7.65
N ALA A 258 -4.67 0.51 8.38
CA ALA A 258 -5.73 0.11 9.29
C ALA A 258 -7.01 -0.17 8.49
N GLY A 259 -7.29 -1.42 8.16
CA GLY A 259 -8.44 -1.75 7.31
C GLY A 259 -9.06 -3.11 7.60
N VAL A 260 -10.06 -3.42 6.79
CA VAL A 260 -10.73 -4.72 6.81
C VAL A 260 -9.70 -5.82 6.56
N GLY A 261 -9.60 -6.77 7.47
CA GLY A 261 -8.67 -7.89 7.38
C GLY A 261 -7.30 -7.63 7.99
N THR A 262 -7.08 -6.47 8.60
CA THR A 262 -5.91 -6.10 9.40
C THR A 262 -4.54 -6.16 8.73
N GLY A 263 -3.77 -5.13 8.97
CA GLY A 263 -2.41 -4.83 8.56
C GLY A 263 -1.57 -5.96 7.97
N GLY A 264 -1.13 -5.78 6.70
CA GLY A 264 -0.32 -6.76 6.01
C GLY A 264 -1.10 -7.89 5.34
N THR A 265 -2.40 -7.74 5.16
CA THR A 265 -3.20 -8.70 4.41
C THR A 265 -3.22 -8.30 2.94
N PRO A 266 -2.89 -9.23 2.03
CA PRO A 266 -3.13 -9.03 0.61
C PRO A 266 -4.61 -8.82 0.32
N ARG A 267 -4.90 -7.86 -0.56
CA ARG A 267 -6.27 -7.51 -0.95
C ARG A 267 -6.39 -7.50 -2.45
N SER A 268 -7.52 -7.97 -2.93
CA SER A 268 -7.89 -7.85 -4.33
C SER A 268 -8.93 -6.75 -4.52
N ALA A 269 -8.91 -6.15 -5.69
CA ALA A 269 -9.81 -5.09 -6.08
C ALA A 269 -10.12 -5.17 -7.57
N THR A 270 -11.21 -4.53 -7.99
CA THR A 270 -11.59 -4.46 -9.40
C THR A 270 -11.09 -3.15 -10.01
N ALA A 271 -10.31 -3.25 -11.07
CA ALA A 271 -9.84 -2.09 -11.81
C ALA A 271 -11.01 -1.33 -12.47
N ILE A 272 -10.93 -0.02 -12.48
CA ILE A 272 -11.92 0.88 -13.10
C ILE A 272 -11.31 1.55 -14.32
N SER A 273 -10.11 2.08 -14.19
CA SER A 273 -9.45 2.75 -15.30
C SER A 273 -7.93 2.73 -15.17
N TRP A 274 -7.28 2.72 -16.33
CA TRP A 274 -5.85 2.80 -16.52
C TRP A 274 -5.52 4.00 -17.41
N ARG A 275 -5.08 5.09 -16.84
CA ARG A 275 -4.68 6.31 -17.56
C ARG A 275 -3.16 6.42 -17.65
N ALA A 276 -2.66 7.38 -18.40
CA ALA A 276 -1.22 7.57 -18.58
C ALA A 276 -0.45 7.74 -17.26
N THR A 277 -1.01 8.50 -16.32
CA THR A 277 -0.36 8.82 -15.04
C THR A 277 -1.09 8.26 -13.82
N GLN A 278 -2.36 7.89 -13.96
CA GLN A 278 -3.21 7.45 -12.86
C GLN A 278 -3.90 6.13 -13.13
N PHE A 279 -4.29 5.45 -12.07
CA PHE A 279 -5.20 4.31 -12.11
C PHE A 279 -6.26 4.47 -11.02
N MET A 280 -7.40 3.81 -11.22
CA MET A 280 -8.48 3.77 -10.24
C MET A 280 -9.02 2.36 -10.12
N PHE A 281 -9.46 1.99 -8.93
CA PHE A 281 -10.04 0.69 -8.64
C PHE A 281 -11.06 0.77 -7.50
N PHE A 282 -11.94 -0.21 -7.44
CA PHE A 282 -12.90 -0.40 -6.35
C PHE A 282 -12.51 -1.63 -5.52
N GLY A 283 -12.42 -1.45 -4.21
CA GLY A 283 -12.04 -2.54 -3.31
C GLY A 283 -12.02 -2.14 -1.85
N ALA A 284 -11.35 -2.97 -1.05
CA ALA A 284 -11.17 -2.69 0.36
C ALA A 284 -10.28 -1.47 0.58
N ILE A 285 -10.78 -0.50 1.35
CA ILE A 285 -10.04 0.69 1.77
C ILE A 285 -9.31 0.40 3.06
N SER A 286 -8.06 0.79 3.12
CA SER A 286 -7.24 0.67 4.32
C SER A 286 -6.47 1.96 4.58
N PRO A 287 -6.94 2.80 5.51
CA PRO A 287 -6.22 3.99 5.93
C PRO A 287 -4.79 3.68 6.36
N GLY A 288 -3.82 4.49 5.93
CA GLY A 288 -2.40 4.19 6.08
C GLY A 288 -1.78 3.37 4.93
N ASP A 289 -2.59 2.88 3.99
CA ASP A 289 -2.10 2.29 2.73
C ASP A 289 -1.57 3.32 1.74
N SER A 290 -1.63 4.61 2.08
CA SER A 290 -0.99 5.62 1.26
C SER A 290 0.46 5.26 1.03
N GLY A 291 0.85 5.18 -0.23
CA GLY A 291 2.18 4.77 -0.62
C GLY A 291 2.35 3.27 -0.84
N SER A 292 1.36 2.42 -0.53
CA SER A 292 1.43 0.98 -0.83
C SER A 292 1.42 0.71 -2.33
N GLY A 293 2.02 -0.42 -2.73
CA GLY A 293 2.07 -0.84 -4.13
C GLY A 293 0.81 -1.57 -4.57
N SER A 294 0.29 -1.19 -5.73
CA SER A 294 -0.71 -1.95 -6.47
C SER A 294 -0.08 -2.66 -7.64
N ASN A 295 -0.48 -3.90 -7.86
CA ASN A 295 -0.03 -4.74 -8.97
C ASN A 295 -1.24 -5.28 -9.73
N THR A 296 -1.08 -5.58 -11.00
CA THR A 296 -2.06 -6.33 -11.77
C THR A 296 -1.90 -7.81 -11.50
N LEU A 297 -3.01 -8.52 -11.54
CA LEU A 297 -3.02 -9.97 -11.57
C LEU A 297 -3.26 -10.40 -13.02
N LEU A 298 -2.28 -11.00 -13.65
CA LEU A 298 -2.37 -11.55 -15.00
C LEU A 298 -2.25 -13.07 -14.88
N GLY A 299 -3.40 -13.77 -14.75
CA GLY A 299 -3.45 -15.22 -14.64
C GLY A 299 -3.93 -15.74 -13.30
N ASP A 300 -4.00 -17.08 -13.17
CA ASP A 300 -4.62 -17.75 -12.03
C ASP A 300 -3.74 -17.84 -10.79
N ASN A 301 -2.45 -17.51 -10.92
CA ASN A 301 -1.48 -17.65 -9.84
C ASN A 301 -0.86 -16.27 -9.51
N PRO A 302 -1.21 -15.66 -8.36
CA PRO A 302 -0.72 -14.32 -8.00
C PRO A 302 0.81 -14.18 -8.03
N GLY A 303 1.55 -15.25 -7.72
CA GLY A 303 3.02 -15.24 -7.70
C GLY A 303 3.68 -15.18 -9.06
N ASP A 304 2.98 -15.57 -10.12
CA ASP A 304 3.63 -15.86 -11.39
C ASP A 304 3.57 -14.73 -12.42
N ASN A 305 2.57 -13.86 -12.38
CA ASN A 305 2.35 -12.85 -13.42
C ASN A 305 1.90 -11.49 -12.88
N MET A 306 2.49 -11.03 -11.78
CA MET A 306 2.22 -9.68 -11.30
C MET A 306 3.08 -8.66 -12.02
N GLU A 307 2.45 -7.55 -12.43
CA GLU A 307 3.14 -6.37 -12.92
C GLU A 307 2.83 -5.17 -12.02
N ALA A 308 3.84 -4.36 -11.73
CA ALA A 308 3.68 -3.16 -10.95
C ALA A 308 2.76 -2.16 -11.66
N ALA A 309 1.61 -1.89 -11.10
CA ALA A 309 0.61 -0.98 -11.65
C ALA A 309 0.82 0.46 -11.16
N GLY A 310 1.09 0.65 -9.87
CA GLY A 310 1.28 1.98 -9.33
C GLY A 310 1.36 2.03 -7.80
N ILE A 311 1.28 3.25 -7.30
CA ILE A 311 1.32 3.62 -5.89
C ILE A 311 -0.06 4.09 -5.49
N ASN A 312 -0.65 3.51 -4.46
CA ASN A 312 -1.92 3.96 -3.89
C ASN A 312 -1.72 5.30 -3.17
N THR A 313 -2.56 6.28 -3.46
CA THR A 313 -2.38 7.62 -2.88
C THR A 313 -3.64 8.20 -2.27
N HIS A 314 -4.78 8.04 -2.94
CA HIS A 314 -6.02 8.71 -2.56
C HIS A 314 -7.20 7.74 -2.50
N LEU A 315 -8.12 8.02 -1.60
CA LEU A 315 -9.45 7.44 -1.59
C LEU A 315 -10.48 8.49 -2.02
N TYR A 316 -11.57 8.02 -2.59
CA TYR A 316 -12.72 8.87 -2.87
C TYR A 316 -13.62 8.93 -1.64
N VAL A 317 -13.92 10.13 -1.17
CA VAL A 317 -14.72 10.32 0.06
C VAL A 317 -16.19 10.02 -0.24
N ASP A 318 -16.63 8.83 0.22
CA ASP A 318 -17.97 8.27 0.02
C ASP A 318 -18.42 7.59 1.31
N PRO A 319 -19.73 7.54 1.60
CA PRO A 319 -20.23 6.83 2.80
C PRO A 319 -19.81 5.36 2.92
N LEU A 320 -19.52 4.68 1.80
CA LEU A 320 -19.05 3.29 1.81
C LEU A 320 -17.68 3.13 2.46
N MET A 321 -16.87 4.19 2.52
CA MET A 321 -15.53 4.11 3.11
C MET A 321 -15.58 3.68 4.58
N ARG A 322 -16.61 4.07 5.33
CA ARG A 322 -16.84 3.63 6.72
C ARG A 322 -17.06 2.11 6.83
N GLN A 323 -17.50 1.48 5.76
CA GLN A 323 -17.66 0.03 5.68
C GLN A 323 -16.39 -0.67 5.23
N GLY A 324 -15.30 0.07 5.03
CA GLY A 324 -14.03 -0.46 4.54
C GLY A 324 -14.00 -0.75 3.05
N LEU A 325 -14.95 -0.20 2.27
CA LEU A 325 -15.05 -0.37 0.83
C LEU A 325 -15.11 0.98 0.13
N GLY A 326 -14.56 1.08 -1.07
CA GLY A 326 -14.67 2.31 -1.87
C GLY A 326 -13.75 2.36 -3.06
N ILE A 327 -13.69 3.54 -3.68
CA ILE A 327 -12.80 3.78 -4.80
C ILE A 327 -11.50 4.36 -4.28
N MET A 328 -10.44 3.73 -4.72
CA MET A 328 -9.07 4.21 -4.53
C MET A 328 -8.44 4.52 -5.86
N GLY A 329 -7.43 5.35 -5.81
CA GLY A 329 -6.62 5.65 -6.97
C GLY A 329 -5.20 6.01 -6.60
N GLY A 330 -4.36 6.08 -7.62
CA GLY A 330 -2.95 6.32 -7.40
C GLY A 330 -2.18 6.73 -8.63
N THR A 331 -0.87 6.78 -8.46
CA THR A 331 0.09 7.19 -9.48
C THR A 331 0.67 5.95 -10.16
N ARG A 332 0.64 5.91 -11.49
CA ARG A 332 1.14 4.78 -12.29
C ARG A 332 2.64 4.58 -12.12
N THR A 333 3.07 3.31 -12.07
CA THR A 333 4.49 2.93 -12.06
C THR A 333 5.22 3.44 -13.29
N THR A 334 4.56 3.49 -14.45
CA THR A 334 5.12 4.06 -15.69
C THR A 334 5.45 5.55 -15.57
N TYR A 335 4.73 6.28 -14.74
CA TYR A 335 5.00 7.70 -14.48
C TYR A 335 6.12 7.90 -13.45
N VAL A 336 6.22 7.00 -12.47
CA VAL A 336 7.28 7.01 -11.44
C VAL A 336 8.60 6.52 -12.01
N GLY A 337 8.58 5.42 -12.75
CA GLY A 337 9.76 4.74 -13.32
C GLY A 337 10.35 5.47 -14.53
N THR A 338 10.69 6.75 -14.37
CA THR A 338 11.47 7.48 -15.39
C THR A 338 12.95 7.09 -15.29
N PRO A 339 13.77 7.28 -16.33
CA PRO A 339 15.20 6.99 -16.27
C PRO A 339 15.92 7.70 -15.11
N ALA A 340 15.43 8.88 -14.70
CA ALA A 340 15.99 9.63 -13.58
C ALA A 340 15.69 9.00 -12.20
N ASN A 341 14.70 8.13 -12.10
CA ASN A 341 14.29 7.47 -10.87
C ASN A 341 14.81 6.03 -10.76
N GLY A 342 15.55 5.55 -11.76
CA GLY A 342 16.00 4.17 -11.86
C GLY A 342 14.91 3.22 -12.39
N GLN A 343 15.31 1.99 -12.65
CA GLN A 343 14.39 0.95 -13.08
C GLN A 343 13.74 0.25 -11.89
N LEU A 344 12.51 -0.23 -12.09
CA LEU A 344 11.87 -1.14 -11.16
C LEU A 344 12.77 -2.37 -10.95
N VAL A 345 12.97 -2.75 -9.71
CA VAL A 345 13.63 -4.00 -9.34
C VAL A 345 12.59 -5.12 -9.40
N PRO A 346 12.70 -6.04 -10.38
CA PRO A 346 11.73 -7.10 -10.52
C PRO A 346 11.92 -8.16 -9.43
N TYR A 347 10.83 -8.85 -9.11
CA TYR A 347 10.92 -10.06 -8.29
C TYR A 347 11.71 -11.15 -9.05
N PRO A 348 12.69 -11.76 -8.41
CA PRO A 348 13.47 -12.82 -9.07
C PRO A 348 12.55 -13.97 -9.50
N VAL A 349 12.69 -14.41 -10.74
CA VAL A 349 12.08 -15.66 -11.17
C VAL A 349 12.74 -16.78 -10.35
N PRO A 350 11.98 -17.64 -9.66
CA PRO A 350 12.58 -18.82 -9.05
C PRO A 350 13.40 -19.58 -10.09
N ALA A 351 14.60 -19.97 -9.72
CA ALA A 351 15.37 -20.85 -10.61
C ALA A 351 14.52 -22.10 -10.89
N PRO A 352 14.43 -22.57 -12.15
CA PRO A 352 13.68 -23.77 -12.48
C PRO A 352 14.19 -24.92 -11.62
N GLY A 353 13.36 -25.46 -10.72
CA GLY A 353 13.69 -26.64 -9.92
C GLY A 353 13.71 -26.48 -8.40
N LEU A 354 13.34 -25.32 -7.85
CA LEU A 354 13.07 -25.23 -6.41
C LEU A 354 11.55 -25.20 -6.17
N PRO A 355 11.02 -26.09 -5.28
CA PRO A 355 9.60 -26.17 -4.97
C PRO A 355 9.08 -24.89 -4.32
#